data_48a20ee5a04e1c73e2b813910e9230f8
#
_entry.id   48a20ee5a04e1c73e2b813910e9230f8
#
_cell.length_a   1.000
_cell.length_b   1.000
_cell.length_c   1.000
_cell.angle_alpha   90.00
_cell.angle_beta   90.00
_cell.angle_gamma   90.00
#
_symmetry.space_group_name_H-M   'P 1'
#
loop_
_entity.id
_entity.type
_entity.pdbx_description
1 polymer ?
#
loop_
_entity_poly.entity_id
_entity_poly.type
_entity_poly.pdbx_seq_one_letter_code
_entity_poly.pdbx_strand_id
1 'polypeptide(L)'
;MSAKYFYPTGGHPGQEQLLTDRAIFTNAYAVIPKGTMRDIVTSYLPFWDKTRLWVIARPMTGFAETFSQYIMEVSPGGGSDQPETDMGVEGVLFIVAGTAFLKINGENYKVEEGGYVFLPPETDWTLHNKTDDILRFHWIRKAYEAVVGLDKPDVIIANEKDIQPTIMPDTDGK
;
A
#
# COMPACT_ATOMS: atom_id res chain seq x y z
N MET A 1 -8.60 -11.42 16.29
CA MET A 1 -9.52 -10.80 15.31
C MET A 1 -8.63 -10.14 14.28
N SER A 2 -8.78 -10.48 13.00
CA SER A 2 -7.99 -9.84 11.93
C SER A 2 -8.29 -8.34 11.93
N ALA A 3 -7.27 -7.51 11.97
CA ALA A 3 -7.42 -6.08 11.79
C ALA A 3 -8.06 -5.81 10.42
N LYS A 4 -9.06 -4.95 10.39
CA LYS A 4 -9.87 -4.75 9.18
C LYS A 4 -9.54 -3.38 8.59
N TYR A 5 -8.34 -3.23 8.02
CA TYR A 5 -7.89 -1.98 7.41
C TYR A 5 -8.76 -1.51 6.23
N PHE A 6 -9.57 -2.40 5.67
CA PHE A 6 -10.57 -2.03 4.67
C PHE A 6 -11.85 -1.43 5.28
N TYR A 7 -11.95 -1.42 6.60
CA TYR A 7 -13.11 -0.89 7.30
C TYR A 7 -12.65 0.24 8.22
N PRO A 8 -12.94 1.49 7.89
CA PRO A 8 -12.68 2.61 8.80
C PRO A 8 -13.41 2.39 10.12
N THR A 9 -12.94 3.03 11.17
CA THR A 9 -13.59 3.02 12.48
C THR A 9 -15.04 3.49 12.30
N GLY A 10 -16.02 2.66 12.67
CA GLY A 10 -17.45 2.89 12.39
C GLY A 10 -17.99 2.13 11.18
N GLY A 11 -17.13 1.43 10.44
CA GLY A 11 -17.51 0.63 9.28
C GLY A 11 -17.74 1.45 8.01
N HIS A 12 -17.73 0.78 6.87
CA HIS A 12 -18.26 1.37 5.66
C HIS A 12 -19.78 1.44 5.75
N PRO A 13 -20.42 2.49 5.25
CA PRO A 13 -21.85 2.49 5.04
C PRO A 13 -22.23 1.22 4.26
N GLY A 14 -23.34 0.59 4.61
CA GLY A 14 -23.85 -0.55 3.87
C GLY A 14 -24.00 -0.19 2.40
N GLN A 15 -23.86 -1.17 1.50
CA GLN A 15 -24.02 -0.89 0.06
C GLN A 15 -25.39 -0.30 -0.26
N GLU A 16 -26.40 -0.67 0.51
CA GLU A 16 -27.73 -0.08 0.45
C GLU A 16 -27.79 1.40 0.84
N GLN A 17 -26.80 1.90 1.56
CA GLN A 17 -26.70 3.33 1.96
C GLN A 17 -25.90 4.15 0.94
N LEU A 18 -25.18 3.49 0.06
CA LEU A 18 -24.56 4.13 -1.09
C LEU A 18 -25.60 4.10 -2.22
N LEU A 19 -26.10 5.25 -2.59
CA LEU A 19 -27.13 5.42 -3.64
C LEU A 19 -26.74 4.84 -5.01
N THR A 20 -25.48 4.40 -5.16
CA THR A 20 -24.98 3.73 -6.36
C THR A 20 -23.93 2.70 -5.96
N ASP A 21 -23.99 1.49 -6.50
CA ASP A 21 -22.94 0.47 -6.42
C ASP A 21 -21.67 0.86 -7.21
N ARG A 22 -21.56 2.12 -7.61
CA ARG A 22 -20.48 2.65 -8.43
C ARG A 22 -19.44 3.37 -7.59
N ALA A 23 -18.20 3.26 -7.98
CA ALA A 23 -17.14 4.09 -7.43
C ALA A 23 -17.37 5.56 -7.80
N ILE A 24 -17.12 6.45 -6.84
CA ILE A 24 -17.20 7.91 -7.02
C ILE A 24 -15.77 8.44 -6.99
N PHE A 25 -15.42 9.22 -8.00
CA PHE A 25 -14.15 9.93 -8.08
C PHE A 25 -14.41 11.42 -8.22
N THR A 26 -13.77 12.21 -7.37
CA THR A 26 -13.82 13.68 -7.41
C THR A 26 -12.39 14.22 -7.44
N ASN A 27 -12.25 15.53 -7.49
CA ASN A 27 -10.93 16.17 -7.38
C ASN A 27 -10.35 16.13 -5.95
N ALA A 28 -11.14 15.76 -4.96
CA ALA A 28 -10.76 15.81 -3.56
C ALA A 28 -10.74 14.41 -2.89
N TYR A 29 -11.57 13.49 -3.35
CA TYR A 29 -11.69 12.15 -2.75
C TYR A 29 -12.18 11.11 -3.74
N ALA A 30 -11.97 9.83 -3.41
CA ALA A 30 -12.64 8.71 -4.05
C ALA A 30 -13.35 7.86 -3.00
N VAL A 31 -14.51 7.35 -3.38
CA VAL A 31 -15.26 6.33 -2.63
C VAL A 31 -15.38 5.10 -3.51
N ILE A 32 -14.79 4.01 -3.07
CA ILE A 32 -14.81 2.73 -3.79
C ILE A 32 -15.57 1.73 -2.91
N PRO A 33 -16.83 1.43 -3.23
CA PRO A 33 -17.61 0.46 -2.47
C PRO A 33 -16.96 -0.93 -2.50
N LYS A 34 -17.09 -1.68 -1.43
CA LYS A 34 -16.51 -3.03 -1.29
C LYS A 34 -16.91 -3.97 -2.44
N GLY A 35 -18.14 -3.87 -2.93
CA GLY A 35 -18.64 -4.69 -4.04
C GLY A 35 -17.90 -4.42 -5.34
N THR A 36 -17.53 -3.16 -5.60
CA THR A 36 -16.80 -2.76 -6.80
C THR A 36 -15.46 -3.49 -6.92
N MET A 37 -14.78 -3.78 -5.80
CA MET A 37 -13.49 -4.49 -5.79
C MET A 37 -13.59 -5.95 -6.25
N ARG A 38 -14.79 -6.54 -6.27
CA ARG A 38 -15.01 -7.91 -6.75
C ARG A 38 -15.13 -7.97 -8.27
N ASP A 39 -15.65 -6.92 -8.86
CA ASP A 39 -16.00 -6.86 -10.28
C ASP A 39 -14.93 -6.14 -11.11
N ILE A 40 -13.99 -5.45 -10.47
CA ILE A 40 -12.87 -4.81 -11.17
C ILE A 40 -11.93 -5.91 -11.68
N VAL A 41 -11.61 -5.84 -12.96
CA VAL A 41 -10.59 -6.68 -13.58
C VAL A 41 -9.25 -6.39 -12.91
N THR A 42 -8.68 -7.40 -12.29
CA THR A 42 -7.35 -7.30 -11.71
C THR A 42 -6.30 -7.21 -12.81
N SER A 43 -5.32 -6.35 -12.60
CA SER A 43 -4.17 -6.24 -13.49
C SER A 43 -3.03 -7.12 -13.01
N TYR A 44 -2.16 -7.49 -13.94
CA TYR A 44 -0.88 -8.14 -13.65
C TYR A 44 0.23 -7.12 -13.85
N LEU A 45 1.23 -7.16 -12.98
CA LEU A 45 2.45 -6.37 -13.14
C LEU A 45 3.56 -7.24 -13.76
N PRO A 46 4.37 -6.70 -14.65
CA PRO A 46 5.61 -7.34 -15.08
C PRO A 46 6.48 -7.70 -13.87
N PHE A 47 7.17 -8.83 -13.94
CA PHE A 47 8.08 -9.32 -12.88
C PHE A 47 7.42 -9.75 -11.56
N TRP A 48 6.08 -9.78 -11.50
CA TRP A 48 5.33 -10.26 -10.34
C TRP A 48 4.66 -11.61 -10.65
N ASP A 49 5.05 -12.65 -9.91
CA ASP A 49 4.48 -13.98 -10.01
C ASP A 49 3.32 -14.19 -9.04
N LYS A 50 2.27 -14.92 -9.46
CA LYS A 50 1.09 -15.29 -8.65
C LYS A 50 0.51 -14.10 -7.87
N THR A 51 0.53 -12.94 -8.49
CA THR A 51 0.12 -11.66 -7.89
C THR A 51 -0.95 -11.04 -8.75
N ARG A 52 -1.93 -10.42 -8.10
CA ARG A 52 -2.92 -9.57 -8.73
C ARG A 52 -3.01 -8.24 -8.00
N LEU A 53 -3.44 -7.21 -8.69
CA LEU A 53 -3.56 -5.89 -8.14
C LEU A 53 -4.87 -5.21 -8.56
N TRP A 54 -5.33 -4.31 -7.71
CA TRP A 54 -6.37 -3.35 -8.02
C TRP A 54 -5.79 -1.96 -7.98
N VAL A 55 -6.00 -1.19 -9.05
CA VAL A 55 -5.59 0.21 -9.11
C VAL A 55 -6.62 1.06 -8.38
N ILE A 56 -6.23 1.67 -7.27
CA ILE A 56 -7.08 2.55 -6.48
C ILE A 56 -6.94 4.00 -6.95
N ALA A 57 -5.70 4.42 -7.17
CA ALA A 57 -5.35 5.72 -7.69
C ALA A 57 -4.15 5.63 -8.63
N ARG A 58 -4.09 6.55 -9.59
CA ARG A 58 -2.94 6.72 -10.48
C ARG A 58 -2.91 8.16 -11.00
N PRO A 59 -1.78 8.67 -11.53
CA PRO A 59 -1.63 10.08 -11.94
C PRO A 59 -2.59 10.60 -13.00
N MET A 60 -3.50 9.80 -13.49
CA MET A 60 -4.54 10.22 -14.47
C MET A 60 -5.94 10.26 -13.85
N THR A 61 -6.07 10.01 -12.56
CA THR A 61 -7.34 10.04 -11.84
C THR A 61 -7.41 11.30 -10.99
N GLY A 62 -8.43 12.11 -11.18
CA GLY A 62 -8.60 13.49 -10.73
C GLY A 62 -8.09 13.91 -9.35
N PHE A 63 -8.01 13.01 -8.36
CA PHE A 63 -7.49 13.34 -7.02
C PHE A 63 -6.04 12.89 -6.78
N ALA A 64 -5.45 12.10 -7.69
CA ALA A 64 -4.12 11.54 -7.54
C ALA A 64 -3.22 11.98 -8.71
N GLU A 65 -2.80 13.23 -8.72
CA GLU A 65 -1.98 13.78 -9.80
C GLU A 65 -0.53 13.31 -9.75
N THR A 66 -0.03 12.95 -8.57
CA THR A 66 1.40 12.73 -8.34
C THR A 66 1.77 11.34 -7.85
N PHE A 67 0.80 10.49 -7.51
CA PHE A 67 1.07 9.16 -6.94
C PHE A 67 0.18 8.07 -7.53
N SER A 68 0.60 6.83 -7.38
CA SER A 68 -0.21 5.65 -7.62
C SER A 68 -0.45 4.91 -6.32
N GLN A 69 -1.65 4.34 -6.15
CA GLN A 69 -1.98 3.45 -5.04
C GLN A 69 -2.63 2.19 -5.57
N TYR A 70 -2.11 1.07 -5.11
CA TYR A 70 -2.60 -0.26 -5.44
C TYR A 70 -2.97 -1.03 -4.18
N ILE A 71 -3.96 -1.93 -4.31
CA ILE A 71 -4.11 -3.07 -3.41
C ILE A 71 -3.45 -4.25 -4.11
N MET A 72 -2.49 -4.86 -3.44
CA MET A 72 -1.75 -6.00 -3.93
C MET A 72 -2.19 -7.26 -3.19
N GLU A 73 -2.34 -8.34 -3.93
CA GLU A 73 -2.63 -9.67 -3.40
C GLU A 73 -1.65 -10.68 -3.98
N VAL A 74 -0.84 -11.28 -3.11
CA VAL A 74 0.20 -12.24 -3.49
C VAL A 74 -0.16 -13.61 -2.93
N SER A 75 -0.41 -14.56 -3.82
CA SER A 75 -0.70 -15.95 -3.44
C SER A 75 0.52 -16.66 -2.86
N PRO A 76 0.35 -17.80 -2.17
CA PRO A 76 1.46 -18.62 -1.68
C PRO A 76 2.52 -18.91 -2.75
N GLY A 77 3.78 -18.66 -2.40
CA GLY A 77 4.92 -18.83 -3.29
C GLY A 77 4.98 -17.81 -4.44
N GLY A 78 4.21 -16.73 -4.36
CA GLY A 78 4.28 -15.61 -5.29
C GLY A 78 5.18 -14.48 -4.80
N GLY A 79 5.32 -13.45 -5.63
CA GLY A 79 6.14 -12.28 -5.32
C GLY A 79 6.92 -11.75 -6.52
N SER A 80 7.96 -11.00 -6.24
CA SER A 80 8.83 -10.41 -7.26
C SER A 80 10.27 -10.28 -6.77
N ASP A 81 11.21 -10.60 -7.67
CA ASP A 81 12.63 -10.30 -7.49
C ASP A 81 13.01 -8.90 -8.00
N GLN A 82 12.08 -8.25 -8.72
CA GLN A 82 12.26 -6.90 -9.25
C GLN A 82 10.90 -6.15 -9.16
N PRO A 83 10.43 -5.81 -7.95
CA PRO A 83 9.10 -5.24 -7.76
C PRO A 83 8.96 -3.85 -8.37
N GLU A 84 10.03 -3.05 -8.35
CA GLU A 84 10.09 -1.71 -8.92
C GLU A 84 11.20 -1.64 -9.97
N THR A 85 10.87 -1.11 -11.13
CA THR A 85 11.80 -0.97 -12.24
C THR A 85 12.28 0.47 -12.44
N ASP A 86 11.61 1.42 -11.84
CA ASP A 86 11.97 2.84 -11.89
C ASP A 86 12.71 3.21 -10.59
N MET A 87 14.01 3.41 -10.70
CA MET A 87 14.87 3.75 -9.57
C MET A 87 14.63 5.16 -9.00
N GLY A 88 13.91 6.01 -9.73
CA GLY A 88 13.53 7.36 -9.27
C GLY A 88 12.25 7.40 -8.43
N VAL A 89 11.67 6.25 -8.13
CA VAL A 89 10.40 6.15 -7.40
C VAL A 89 10.66 5.83 -5.93
N GLU A 90 9.96 6.52 -5.04
CA GLU A 90 9.79 6.14 -3.63
C GLU A 90 8.51 5.31 -3.47
N GLY A 91 8.50 4.41 -2.49
CA GLY A 91 7.38 3.51 -2.25
C GLY A 91 7.03 3.34 -0.79
N VAL A 92 5.75 3.13 -0.53
CA VAL A 92 5.24 2.71 0.78
C VAL A 92 4.50 1.40 0.63
N LEU A 93 4.83 0.44 1.48
CA LEU A 93 4.06 -0.78 1.66
C LEU A 93 3.38 -0.74 3.03
N PHE A 94 2.09 -1.09 3.06
CA PHE A 94 1.36 -1.27 4.31
C PHE A 94 0.66 -2.63 4.29
N ILE A 95 1.10 -3.53 5.19
CA ILE A 95 0.64 -4.92 5.21
C ILE A 95 -0.74 -4.99 5.90
N VAL A 96 -1.74 -5.43 5.14
CA VAL A 96 -3.13 -5.53 5.58
C VAL A 96 -3.48 -6.92 6.10
N ALA A 97 -2.86 -7.95 5.52
CA ALA A 97 -3.04 -9.33 5.95
C ALA A 97 -1.88 -10.20 5.47
N GLY A 98 -1.53 -11.22 6.24
CA GLY A 98 -0.45 -12.14 5.92
C GLY A 98 0.93 -11.61 6.29
N THR A 99 1.95 -12.18 5.67
CA THR A 99 3.35 -11.88 5.97
C THR A 99 4.15 -11.68 4.69
N ALA A 100 4.80 -10.55 4.58
CA ALA A 100 5.76 -10.25 3.51
C ALA A 100 7.19 -10.62 3.94
N PHE A 101 7.89 -11.32 3.06
CA PHE A 101 9.33 -11.55 3.18
C PHE A 101 10.03 -10.62 2.20
N LEU A 102 10.69 -9.63 2.73
CA LEU A 102 11.42 -8.61 1.98
C LEU A 102 12.91 -8.86 2.06
N LYS A 103 13.61 -8.57 0.98
CA LYS A 103 15.05 -8.36 1.00
C LYS A 103 15.28 -6.92 0.54
N ILE A 104 15.90 -6.09 1.36
CA ILE A 104 16.13 -4.67 1.10
C ILE A 104 17.62 -4.40 1.26
N ASN A 105 18.28 -3.91 0.20
CA ASN A 105 19.71 -3.64 0.18
C ASN A 105 20.56 -4.81 0.69
N GLY A 106 20.14 -6.04 0.39
CA GLY A 106 20.84 -7.28 0.81
C GLY A 106 20.39 -7.87 2.14
N GLU A 107 19.70 -7.14 2.99
CA GLU A 107 19.20 -7.59 4.29
C GLU A 107 17.79 -8.15 4.21
N ASN A 108 17.50 -9.18 5.04
CA ASN A 108 16.20 -9.85 5.04
C ASN A 108 15.32 -9.34 6.18
N TYR A 109 14.06 -9.07 5.84
CA TYR A 109 13.03 -8.60 6.77
C TYR A 109 11.78 -9.45 6.64
N LYS A 110 11.13 -9.70 7.79
CA LYS A 110 9.81 -10.30 7.87
C LYS A 110 8.85 -9.23 8.37
N VAL A 111 7.88 -8.86 7.54
CA VAL A 111 6.91 -7.80 7.87
C VAL A 111 5.51 -8.42 7.89
N GLU A 112 4.87 -8.33 9.04
CA GLU A 112 3.56 -8.90 9.32
C GLU A 112 2.45 -7.85 9.20
N GLU A 113 1.21 -8.28 9.38
CA GLU A 113 0.02 -7.40 9.45
C GLU A 113 0.26 -6.18 10.36
N GLY A 114 -0.15 -5.00 9.90
CA GLY A 114 0.15 -3.71 10.53
C GLY A 114 1.53 -3.15 10.22
N GLY A 115 2.33 -3.91 9.48
CA GLY A 115 3.68 -3.49 9.09
C GLY A 115 3.67 -2.40 8.04
N TYR A 116 4.53 -1.42 8.24
CA TYR A 116 4.81 -0.29 7.36
C TYR A 116 6.25 -0.35 6.87
N VAL A 117 6.44 -0.17 5.58
CA VAL A 117 7.77 -0.09 4.97
C VAL A 117 7.81 1.13 4.06
N PHE A 118 8.75 2.04 4.29
CA PHE A 118 9.10 3.10 3.36
C PHE A 118 10.38 2.74 2.61
N LEU A 119 10.31 2.81 1.30
CA LEU A 119 11.38 2.50 0.37
C LEU A 119 11.74 3.78 -0.38
N PRO A 120 12.85 4.45 -0.02
CA PRO A 120 13.32 5.63 -0.76
C PRO A 120 13.76 5.25 -2.19
N PRO A 121 13.97 6.23 -3.09
CA PRO A 121 14.46 5.97 -4.43
C PRO A 121 15.82 5.25 -4.40
N GLU A 122 16.12 4.52 -5.45
CA GLU A 122 17.36 3.73 -5.61
C GLU A 122 17.50 2.56 -4.61
N THR A 123 16.41 2.17 -3.94
CA THR A 123 16.40 1.00 -3.05
C THR A 123 16.30 -0.28 -3.87
N ASP A 124 17.26 -1.19 -3.70
CA ASP A 124 17.16 -2.56 -4.21
C ASP A 124 16.33 -3.40 -3.25
N TRP A 125 15.23 -3.97 -3.74
CA TRP A 125 14.35 -4.77 -2.91
C TRP A 125 13.63 -5.87 -3.66
N THR A 126 13.29 -6.92 -2.94
CA THR A 126 12.44 -8.03 -3.40
C THR A 126 11.31 -8.27 -2.42
N LEU A 127 10.21 -8.86 -2.87
CA LEU A 127 9.10 -9.24 -2.00
C LEU A 127 8.58 -10.62 -2.39
N HIS A 128 8.46 -11.51 -1.39
CA HIS A 128 7.89 -12.84 -1.59
C HIS A 128 6.91 -13.21 -0.47
N ASN A 129 5.87 -13.92 -0.84
CA ASN A 129 5.01 -14.62 0.10
C ASN A 129 5.50 -16.06 0.27
N LYS A 130 6.14 -16.35 1.40
CA LYS A 130 6.67 -17.68 1.74
C LYS A 130 5.74 -18.46 2.69
N THR A 131 4.50 -17.99 2.87
CA THR A 131 3.48 -18.63 3.71
C THR A 131 2.43 -19.32 2.86
N ASP A 132 1.56 -20.09 3.51
CA ASP A 132 0.40 -20.74 2.88
C ASP A 132 -0.83 -19.82 2.80
N ASP A 133 -0.79 -18.66 3.45
CA ASP A 133 -1.85 -17.67 3.45
C ASP A 133 -1.63 -16.62 2.35
N ILE A 134 -2.70 -15.94 1.95
CA ILE A 134 -2.61 -14.82 1.01
C ILE A 134 -2.01 -13.60 1.72
N LEU A 135 -0.95 -13.06 1.15
CA LEU A 135 -0.42 -11.76 1.53
C LEU A 135 -1.20 -10.66 0.83
N ARG A 136 -1.65 -9.66 1.59
CA ARG A 136 -2.33 -8.49 1.05
C ARG A 136 -1.73 -7.22 1.64
N PHE A 137 -1.45 -6.24 0.76
CA PHE A 137 -0.89 -4.95 1.18
C PHE A 137 -1.31 -3.81 0.26
N HIS A 138 -1.29 -2.59 0.78
CA HIS A 138 -1.30 -1.39 -0.04
C HIS A 138 0.11 -1.07 -0.51
N TRP A 139 0.23 -0.73 -1.78
CA TRP A 139 1.46 -0.20 -2.35
C TRP A 139 1.17 1.20 -2.91
N ILE A 140 1.79 2.20 -2.31
CA ILE A 140 1.77 3.58 -2.76
C ILE A 140 3.14 3.89 -3.35
N ARG A 141 3.17 4.49 -4.53
CA ARG A 141 4.41 4.85 -5.20
C ARG A 141 4.29 6.23 -5.84
N LYS A 142 5.38 6.96 -5.79
CA LYS A 142 5.48 8.33 -6.29
C LYS A 142 6.90 8.58 -6.81
N ALA A 143 7.04 9.39 -7.86
CA ALA A 143 8.35 9.91 -8.24
C ALA A 143 8.91 10.75 -7.08
N TYR A 144 10.16 10.44 -6.69
CA TYR A 144 10.82 11.18 -5.62
C TYR A 144 11.20 12.58 -6.07
N GLU A 145 10.92 13.56 -5.24
CA GLU A 145 11.31 14.95 -5.44
C GLU A 145 12.23 15.37 -4.30
N ALA A 146 13.51 15.58 -4.61
CA ALA A 146 14.48 16.02 -3.62
C ALA A 146 14.15 17.42 -3.08
N VAL A 147 14.20 17.58 -1.76
CA VAL A 147 14.02 18.87 -1.09
C VAL A 147 15.39 19.49 -0.87
N VAL A 148 15.57 20.73 -1.32
CA VAL A 148 16.84 21.45 -1.17
C VAL A 148 17.20 21.57 0.31
N GLY A 149 18.40 21.12 0.66
CA GLY A 149 18.93 21.18 2.01
C GLY A 149 18.52 20.04 2.95
N LEU A 150 17.78 19.03 2.43
CA LEU A 150 17.49 17.80 3.15
C LEU A 150 18.11 16.60 2.44
N ASP A 151 18.67 15.70 3.23
CA ASP A 151 19.16 14.43 2.72
C ASP A 151 17.99 13.50 2.34
N LYS A 152 18.25 12.59 1.42
CA LYS A 152 17.31 11.53 1.08
C LYS A 152 17.00 10.69 2.34
N PRO A 153 15.74 10.43 2.65
CA PRO A 153 15.39 9.63 3.82
C PRO A 153 15.90 8.19 3.70
N ASP A 154 16.17 7.56 4.83
CA ASP A 154 16.51 6.15 4.92
C ASP A 154 15.27 5.25 4.79
N VAL A 155 15.51 3.95 4.58
CA VAL A 155 14.46 2.93 4.67
C VAL A 155 13.86 2.94 6.08
N ILE A 156 12.53 2.93 6.16
CA ILE A 156 11.82 2.84 7.43
C ILE A 156 11.05 1.53 7.45
N ILE A 157 11.21 0.74 8.51
CA ILE A 157 10.41 -0.46 8.76
C ILE A 157 9.84 -0.34 10.17
N ALA A 158 8.52 -0.37 10.29
CA ALA A 158 7.80 -0.24 11.54
C ALA A 158 6.57 -1.14 11.55
N ASN A 159 5.97 -1.33 12.71
CA ASN A 159 4.66 -1.96 12.83
C ASN A 159 3.78 -1.08 13.72
N GLU A 160 2.52 -0.90 13.36
CA GLU A 160 1.57 -0.04 14.09
C GLU A 160 1.43 -0.41 15.57
N LYS A 161 1.55 -1.72 15.89
CA LYS A 161 1.48 -2.21 17.28
C LYS A 161 2.60 -1.73 18.18
N ASP A 162 3.73 -1.34 17.58
CA ASP A 162 4.93 -0.89 18.31
C ASP A 162 4.99 0.65 18.42
N ILE A 163 4.06 1.34 17.76
CA ILE A 163 4.00 2.81 17.73
C ILE A 163 3.05 3.29 18.84
N GLN A 164 3.57 4.10 19.74
CA GLN A 164 2.75 4.76 20.76
C GLN A 164 2.04 5.98 20.16
N PRO A 165 0.71 6.11 20.34
CA PRO A 165 0.00 7.31 19.94
C PRO A 165 0.58 8.54 20.63
N THR A 166 0.87 9.57 19.86
CA THR A 166 1.34 10.86 20.36
C THR A 166 0.38 11.97 19.97
N ILE A 167 0.27 12.97 20.83
CA ILE A 167 -0.46 14.18 20.50
C ILE A 167 0.35 14.93 19.43
N MET A 168 -0.33 15.36 18.38
CA MET A 168 0.29 16.14 17.33
C MET A 168 0.83 17.44 17.94
N PRO A 169 2.08 17.84 17.64
CA PRO A 169 2.60 19.13 18.10
C PRO A 169 1.66 20.28 17.75
N ASP A 170 1.50 21.23 18.64
CA ASP A 170 0.71 22.47 18.48
C ASP A 170 -0.82 22.26 18.25
N THR A 171 -1.37 21.11 18.60
CA THR A 171 -2.80 20.83 18.37
C THR A 171 -3.67 20.73 19.63
N ASP A 172 -3.10 20.82 20.83
CA ASP A 172 -3.82 20.61 22.12
C ASP A 172 -4.69 19.33 22.14
N GLY A 173 -4.43 18.40 21.25
CA GLY A 173 -5.18 17.15 21.12
C GLY A 173 -6.62 17.32 20.60
N LYS A 174 -6.91 18.39 19.89
CA LYS A 174 -8.23 18.66 19.27
C LYS A 174 -8.24 18.38 17.78
#